data_84ea5183d757853b643b1a76efa9b7db
#
_entry.id   84ea5183d757853b643b1a76efa9b7db
#
_cell.length_a   1.000
_cell.length_b   1.000
_cell.length_c   1.000
_cell.angle_alpha   90.00
_cell.angle_beta   90.00
_cell.angle_gamma   90.00
#
_symmetry.space_group_name_H-M   'P 1'
#
loop_
_entity.id
_entity.type
_entity.pdbx_description
1 polymer ?
#
loop_
_entity_poly.entity_id
_entity_poly.type
_entity_poly.pdbx_seq_one_letter_code
_entity_poly.pdbx_strand_id
1 'polypeptide(L)' 'MRKKELKLIVTFLTTADAMAMEKCCKEHQVPGRLIPVPREISAGCGLSWCADLKEREKVQEIMKRVGIEEEEIHECMV' A
#
# COMPACT_ATOMS: atom_id res chain seq x y z
N MET A 1 23.28 3.55 5.39
CA MET A 1 22.60 2.30 5.01
C MET A 1 21.23 2.20 5.63
N ARG A 2 20.25 1.91 4.83
CA ARG A 2 18.90 1.71 5.36
C ARG A 2 18.75 0.32 5.92
N LYS A 3 18.23 0.23 7.13
CA LYS A 3 17.82 -1.04 7.66
C LYS A 3 16.50 -1.43 7.02
N LYS A 4 16.39 -2.69 6.64
CA LYS A 4 15.10 -3.21 6.22
C LYS A 4 14.19 -3.33 7.42
N GLU A 5 12.96 -2.89 7.26
CA GLU A 5 11.94 -2.97 8.29
C GLU A 5 10.74 -3.70 7.77
N LEU A 6 10.01 -4.36 8.66
CA LEU A 6 8.77 -4.99 8.29
C LEU A 6 7.73 -3.91 8.04
N LYS A 7 7.21 -3.86 6.83
CA LYS A 7 6.24 -2.86 6.40
C LYS A 7 4.98 -3.52 5.87
N LEU A 8 3.90 -2.75 5.93
CA LEU A 8 2.64 -3.15 5.31
C LEU A 8 2.73 -2.87 3.82
N ILE A 9 2.49 -3.89 3.02
CA ILE A 9 2.50 -3.77 1.56
C ILE A 9 1.10 -4.14 1.05
N VAL A 10 0.46 -3.18 0.40
CA VAL A 10 -0.88 -3.39 -0.18
C VAL A 10 -0.73 -3.41 -1.68
N THR A 11 -1.14 -4.51 -2.30
CA THR A 11 -1.13 -4.63 -3.75
C THR A 11 -2.51 -4.32 -4.32
N PHE A 12 -2.55 -3.89 -5.56
CA PHE A 12 -3.79 -3.44 -6.20
C PHE A 12 -4.02 -4.18 -7.50
N LEU A 13 -5.28 -4.24 -7.91
CA LEU A 13 -5.64 -4.88 -9.17
C LEU A 13 -5.28 -4.00 -10.37
N THR A 14 -5.30 -2.68 -10.20
CA THR A 14 -4.99 -1.76 -11.29
C THR A 14 -4.10 -0.62 -10.80
N THR A 15 -3.39 0.00 -11.75
CA THR A 15 -2.58 1.18 -11.46
C THR A 15 -3.45 2.35 -10.99
N ALA A 16 -4.66 2.45 -11.52
CA ALA A 16 -5.58 3.50 -11.12
C ALA A 16 -5.91 3.41 -9.63
N ASP A 17 -6.11 2.20 -9.11
CA ASP A 17 -6.36 2.01 -7.68
C ASP A 17 -5.14 2.40 -6.84
N ALA A 18 -3.94 2.08 -7.31
CA ALA A 18 -2.71 2.46 -6.62
C ALA A 18 -2.57 3.99 -6.53
N MET A 19 -2.86 4.70 -7.61
CA MET A 19 -2.80 6.14 -7.63
C MET A 19 -3.88 6.77 -6.75
N ALA A 20 -5.09 6.20 -6.75
CA ALA A 20 -6.17 6.66 -5.88
C ALA A 20 -5.79 6.49 -4.42
N MET A 21 -5.13 5.39 -4.08
CA MET A 21 -4.65 5.15 -2.73
C MET A 21 -3.65 6.22 -2.29
N GLU A 22 -2.70 6.55 -3.13
CA GLU A 22 -1.73 7.60 -2.84
C GLU A 22 -2.42 8.92 -2.55
N LYS A 23 -3.34 9.31 -3.41
CA LYS A 23 -4.07 10.57 -3.27
C LYS A 23 -4.88 10.60 -1.96
N CYS A 24 -5.60 9.54 -1.68
CA CYS A 24 -6.46 9.48 -0.50
C CYS A 24 -5.66 9.46 0.80
N CYS A 25 -4.56 8.71 0.83
CA CYS A 25 -3.70 8.70 2.01
C CYS A 25 -3.07 10.07 2.25
N LYS A 26 -2.70 10.77 1.19
CA LYS A 26 -2.18 12.12 1.30
C LYS A 26 -3.20 13.08 1.89
N GLU A 27 -4.45 13.02 1.41
CA GLU A 27 -5.53 13.86 1.90
C GLU A 27 -5.86 13.59 3.36
N HIS A 28 -5.78 12.34 3.78
CA HIS A 28 -6.07 11.92 5.15
C HIS A 28 -4.85 11.89 6.06
N GLN A 29 -3.70 12.35 5.54
CA GLN A 29 -2.45 12.42 6.29
C GLN A 29 -2.00 11.05 6.83
N VAL A 30 -2.24 10.01 6.06
CA VAL A 30 -1.77 8.66 6.40
C VAL A 30 -0.37 8.48 5.80
N PRO A 31 0.65 8.24 6.63
CA PRO A 31 2.00 8.06 6.13
C PRO A 31 2.13 6.83 5.22
N GLY A 32 2.94 6.96 4.19
CA GLY A 32 3.19 5.86 3.28
C GLY A 32 3.62 6.38 1.91
N ARG A 33 3.86 5.46 1.00
CA ARG A 33 4.25 5.82 -0.36
C ARG A 33 4.00 4.66 -1.32
N LEU A 34 3.92 4.98 -2.61
CA LEU A 34 3.89 3.95 -3.65
C LEU A 34 5.32 3.47 -3.91
N ILE A 35 5.46 2.16 -4.05
CA ILE A 35 6.73 1.53 -4.39
C ILE A 35 6.46 0.45 -5.44
N PRO A 36 7.49 0.03 -6.18
CA PRO A 36 7.36 -1.17 -7.00
C PRO A 36 7.06 -2.37 -6.12
N VAL A 37 6.26 -3.30 -6.63
CA VAL A 37 5.93 -4.52 -5.88
C VAL A 37 7.22 -5.29 -5.59
N PRO A 38 7.48 -5.67 -4.31
CA PRO A 38 8.66 -6.47 -3.99
C PRO A 38 8.67 -7.79 -4.74
N ARG A 39 9.86 -8.31 -5.00
CA ARG A 39 10.03 -9.56 -5.75
C ARG A 39 9.33 -10.76 -5.13
N GLU A 40 9.22 -10.77 -3.81
CA GLU A 40 8.56 -11.85 -3.08
C GLU A 40 7.05 -11.85 -3.30
N ILE A 41 6.51 -10.74 -3.80
CA ILE A 41 5.08 -10.58 -4.03
C ILE A 41 4.84 -10.46 -5.52
N SER A 42 3.82 -11.15 -6.01
CA SER A 42 3.39 -11.03 -7.39
C SER A 42 2.09 -10.24 -7.44
N ALA A 43 2.06 -9.17 -8.23
CA ALA A 43 0.87 -8.36 -8.37
C ALA A 43 0.72 -7.87 -9.81
N GLY A 44 -0.52 -7.77 -10.27
CA GLY A 44 -0.82 -7.45 -11.65
C GLY A 44 -0.41 -6.06 -12.11
N CYS A 45 -0.52 -5.05 -11.24
CA CYS A 45 -0.24 -3.67 -11.64
C CYS A 45 1.22 -3.25 -11.45
N GLY A 46 2.01 -4.03 -10.75
CA GLY A 46 3.42 -3.71 -10.51
C GLY A 46 3.68 -2.63 -9.48
N LEU A 47 2.65 -2.03 -8.92
CA LEU A 47 2.77 -1.00 -7.88
C LEU A 47 2.09 -1.46 -6.60
N SER A 48 2.65 -1.00 -5.47
CA SER A 48 2.06 -1.30 -4.16
C SER A 48 2.19 -0.09 -3.25
N TRP A 49 1.37 -0.07 -2.21
CA TRP A 49 1.44 0.96 -1.18
C TRP A 49 2.23 0.44 0.00
N CYS A 50 3.26 1.18 0.40
CA CYS A 50 4.11 0.81 1.52
C CYS A 50 3.83 1.75 2.70
N ALA A 51 3.50 1.19 3.84
CA ALA A 51 3.20 1.95 5.05
C ALA A 51 3.72 1.20 6.28
N ASP A 52 3.76 1.90 7.42
CA ASP A 52 4.09 1.25 8.67
C ASP A 52 2.97 0.29 9.08
N LEU A 53 3.33 -0.79 9.75
CA LEU A 53 2.34 -1.78 10.21
C LEU A 53 1.26 -1.16 11.08
N LYS A 54 1.62 -0.17 11.89
CA LYS A 54 0.67 0.52 12.78
C LYS A 54 -0.40 1.29 12.02
N GLU A 55 -0.18 1.55 10.72
CA GLU A 55 -1.15 2.29 9.90
C GLU A 55 -2.17 1.37 9.23
N ARG A 56 -2.11 0.08 9.49
CA ARG A 56 -2.98 -0.90 8.84
C ARG A 56 -4.47 -0.56 8.94
N GLU A 57 -4.92 -0.20 10.12
CA GLU A 57 -6.33 0.13 10.32
C GLU A 57 -6.76 1.35 9.53
N LYS A 58 -5.92 2.38 9.54
CA LYS A 58 -6.19 3.61 8.78
C LYS A 58 -6.22 3.35 7.29
N VAL A 59 -5.28 2.55 6.80
CA VAL A 59 -5.21 2.18 5.39
C VAL A 59 -6.47 1.43 4.98
N GLN A 60 -6.88 0.44 5.75
CA GLN A 60 -8.07 -0.33 5.45
C GLN A 60 -9.34 0.53 5.49
N GLU A 61 -9.42 1.44 6.45
CA GLU A 61 -10.56 2.35 6.54
C GLU A 61 -10.67 3.26 5.33
N ILE A 62 -9.55 3.82 4.88
CA ILE A 62 -9.53 4.66 3.70
C ILE A 62 -9.96 3.87 2.46
N MET A 63 -9.47 2.67 2.30
CA MET A 63 -9.83 1.83 1.17
C MET A 63 -11.33 1.54 1.12
N LYS A 64 -11.92 1.29 2.27
CA LYS A 64 -13.37 1.09 2.36
C LYS A 64 -14.15 2.34 1.98
N ARG A 65 -13.70 3.50 2.43
CA ARG A 65 -14.39 4.76 2.16
C ARG A 65 -14.37 5.12 0.68
N VAL A 66 -13.25 4.86 0.03
CA VAL A 66 -13.05 5.26 -1.36
C VAL A 66 -13.49 4.18 -2.34
N GLY A 67 -13.67 2.96 -1.85
CA GLY A 67 -14.05 1.83 -2.70
C GLY A 67 -12.88 1.24 -3.46
N ILE A 68 -11.66 1.41 -2.94
CA ILE A 68 -10.47 0.78 -3.53
C ILE A 68 -10.43 -0.67 -3.12
N GLU A 69 -10.27 -1.56 -4.09
CA GLU A 69 -10.11 -2.98 -3.81
C GLU A 69 -8.64 -3.34 -3.86
N GLU A 70 -8.13 -3.87 -2.75
CA GLU A 70 -6.78 -4.42 -2.74
C GLU A 70 -6.79 -5.81 -3.37
N GLU A 71 -5.70 -6.14 -4.04
CA GLU A 71 -5.48 -7.51 -4.48
C GLU A 71 -5.10 -8.36 -3.27
N GLU A 72 -4.10 -7.91 -2.53
CA GLU A 72 -3.66 -8.57 -1.30
C GLU A 72 -3.00 -7.56 -0.37
N ILE A 73 -2.96 -7.90 0.91
CA ILE A 73 -2.21 -7.15 1.91
C ILE A 73 -1.12 -8.06 2.46
N HIS A 74 0.11 -7.60 2.42
CA HIS A 74 1.28 -8.37 2.87
C HIS A 74 2.07 -7.59 3.90
N GLU A 75 2.91 -8.31 4.65
CA GLU A 75 3.92 -7.71 5.51
C GLU A 75 5.27 -8.16 4.98
N CYS A 76 6.07 -7.21 4.56
CA CYS A 76 7.37 -7.50 3.93
C CYS A 76 8.48 -6.64 4.50
N MET A 77 9.68 -7.21 4.49
CA MET A 77 10.89 -6.47 4.84
C MET A 77 11.34 -5.65 3.64
N VAL A 78 11.31 -4.36 3.77
CA VAL A 78 11.74 -3.45 2.68
C VAL A 78 12.54 -2.28 3.21
#